data_c2990df175c472bd85fd6b358ae228b0
#
_entry.id   c2990df175c472bd85fd6b358ae228b0
#
_cell.length_a   1.000
_cell.length_b   1.000
_cell.length_c   1.000
_cell.angle_alpha   90.00
_cell.angle_beta   90.00
_cell.angle_gamma   90.00
#
_symmetry.space_group_name_H-M   'P 1'
#
loop_
_entity.id
_entity.type
_entity.pdbx_description
1 polymer ?
#
loop_
_entity_poly.entity_id
_entity_poly.type
_entity_poly.pdbx_seq_one_letter_code
_entity_poly.pdbx_strand_id
1 'polypeptide(L)'
;MEKELINNSQSNIYPFHMPGHKRRGSDIGAGLDPYAIDITEIDNFDNLHHAEGIIKEAQAEAAALYGAKHAYFLINGSTCGILAAISAATKRGDKVLVARNCHKAVYHALYLRQLHPVFTYPE
;
A
#
# COMPACT_ATOMS: atom_id res chain seq x y z
N MET A 1 6.69 2.55 13.82
CA MET A 1 7.21 2.98 12.48
C MET A 1 7.73 4.42 12.47
N GLU A 2 6.94 5.46 12.79
CA GLU A 2 7.40 6.86 12.77
C GLU A 2 8.66 7.11 13.64
N LYS A 3 8.66 6.61 14.89
CA LYS A 3 9.80 6.76 15.81
C LYS A 3 11.08 6.12 15.25
N GLU A 4 10.98 4.96 14.64
CA GLU A 4 12.10 4.24 14.05
C GLU A 4 12.68 5.01 12.85
N LEU A 5 11.83 5.61 11.99
CA LEU A 5 12.26 6.47 10.89
C LEU A 5 12.98 7.72 11.38
N ILE A 6 12.44 8.39 12.41
CA ILE A 6 13.06 9.57 13.02
C ILE A 6 14.42 9.21 13.63
N ASN A 7 14.50 8.12 14.39
CA ASN A 7 15.76 7.66 14.99
C ASN A 7 16.81 7.33 13.91
N ASN A 8 16.40 6.67 12.83
CA ASN A 8 17.30 6.38 11.71
C ASN A 8 17.78 7.66 11.01
N SER A 9 16.90 8.66 10.81
CA SER A 9 17.28 9.94 10.19
C SER A 9 18.33 10.71 10.98
N GLN A 10 18.32 10.58 12.32
CA GLN A 10 19.25 11.22 13.24
C GLN A 10 20.50 10.38 13.52
N SER A 11 20.59 9.18 12.98
CA SER A 11 21.74 8.30 13.19
C SER A 11 22.97 8.77 12.41
N ASN A 12 24.17 8.41 12.91
CA ASN A 12 25.45 8.67 12.21
C ASN A 12 25.72 7.66 11.07
N ILE A 13 24.77 6.81 10.73
CA ILE A 13 24.92 5.83 9.65
C ILE A 13 24.79 6.54 8.30
N TYR A 14 25.83 6.46 7.47
CA TYR A 14 25.75 7.02 6.14
C TYR A 14 24.84 6.18 5.22
N PRO A 15 23.85 6.80 4.53
CA PRO A 15 22.86 6.07 3.75
C PRO A 15 23.41 5.63 2.38
N PHE A 16 24.08 4.49 2.31
CA PHE A 16 24.52 3.91 1.04
C PHE A 16 23.38 3.28 0.22
N HIS A 17 22.21 3.06 0.85
CA HIS A 17 21.03 2.54 0.18
C HIS A 17 20.35 3.58 -0.73
N MET A 18 19.42 3.15 -1.56
CA MET A 18 18.49 4.06 -2.23
C MET A 18 17.54 4.71 -1.18
N PRO A 19 17.06 5.91 -1.39
CA PRO A 19 17.19 6.74 -2.60
C PRO A 19 18.51 7.53 -2.70
N GLY A 20 18.76 8.04 -3.91
CA GLY A 20 20.04 8.69 -4.24
C GLY A 20 20.32 10.06 -3.60
N HIS A 21 19.32 10.75 -3.05
CA HIS A 21 19.47 12.07 -2.40
C HIS A 21 20.30 12.03 -1.09
N LYS A 22 20.50 10.84 -0.50
CA LYS A 22 21.37 10.62 0.66
C LYS A 22 21.02 11.53 1.86
N ARG A 23 19.72 11.70 2.15
CA ARG A 23 19.18 12.60 3.19
C ARG A 23 19.55 14.09 2.99
N ARG A 24 19.98 14.48 1.79
CA ARG A 24 20.23 15.87 1.44
C ARG A 24 18.92 16.49 0.99
N GLY A 25 18.09 16.91 1.94
CA GLY A 25 16.83 17.61 1.69
C GLY A 25 17.07 19.05 1.25
N SER A 26 16.11 19.64 0.57
CA SER A 26 15.94 21.07 0.48
C SER A 26 15.32 21.58 1.77
N ASP A 27 15.56 22.84 2.15
CA ASP A 27 14.90 23.55 3.24
C ASP A 27 13.38 23.70 2.99
N ILE A 28 12.67 22.58 2.98
CA ILE A 28 11.21 22.59 2.99
C ILE A 28 10.82 22.86 4.44
N GLY A 29 10.58 24.16 4.70
CA GLY A 29 10.40 24.68 6.04
C GLY A 29 9.37 23.95 6.88
N ALA A 30 9.65 23.93 8.19
CA ALA A 30 8.81 23.56 9.32
C ALA A 30 8.13 22.17 9.23
N GLY A 31 8.81 21.14 9.70
CA GLY A 31 8.22 19.82 9.87
C GLY A 31 9.24 18.70 9.73
N LEU A 32 8.73 17.49 9.60
CA LEU A 32 9.53 16.31 9.29
C LEU A 32 10.08 16.42 7.86
N ASP A 33 11.41 16.43 7.69
CA ASP A 33 12.05 16.42 6.38
C ASP A 33 11.79 15.05 5.70
N PRO A 34 11.00 14.98 4.62
CA PRO A 34 10.69 13.72 3.95
C PRO A 34 11.93 13.03 3.38
N TYR A 35 12.96 13.79 2.98
CA TYR A 35 14.20 13.21 2.47
C TYR A 35 15.05 12.55 3.57
N ALA A 36 14.91 13.02 4.81
CA ALA A 36 15.61 12.43 5.95
C ALA A 36 15.09 11.06 6.32
N ILE A 37 13.82 10.78 6.08
CA ILE A 37 13.12 9.53 6.42
C ILE A 37 12.86 8.63 5.23
N ASP A 38 13.23 9.04 4.02
CA ASP A 38 13.07 8.24 2.82
C ASP A 38 14.14 7.13 2.76
N ILE A 39 13.67 5.90 2.78
CA ILE A 39 14.51 4.69 2.85
C ILE A 39 14.01 3.62 1.89
N THR A 40 14.80 2.60 1.67
CA THR A 40 14.40 1.35 1.03
C THR A 40 14.46 0.19 2.03
N GLU A 41 14.48 -1.06 1.57
CA GLU A 41 14.64 -2.26 2.40
C GLU A 41 16.06 -2.31 2.96
N ILE A 42 16.23 -1.77 4.16
CA ILE A 42 17.48 -1.80 4.92
C ILE A 42 17.28 -2.56 6.22
N ASP A 43 18.37 -2.96 6.85
CA ASP A 43 18.34 -3.66 8.13
C ASP A 43 17.45 -2.92 9.14
N ASN A 44 16.59 -3.65 9.83
CA ASN A 44 15.60 -3.20 10.80
C ASN A 44 14.37 -2.45 10.26
N PHE A 45 14.23 -2.27 8.93
CA PHE A 45 13.09 -1.55 8.35
C PHE A 45 12.14 -2.43 7.53
N ASP A 46 12.34 -3.75 7.56
CA ASP A 46 11.42 -4.71 6.96
C ASP A 46 11.33 -4.61 5.42
N ASN A 47 10.54 -5.48 4.81
CA ASN A 47 10.24 -5.49 3.39
C ASN A 47 8.74 -5.62 3.19
N LEU A 48 8.12 -4.73 2.43
CA LEU A 48 6.67 -4.71 2.24
C LEU A 48 6.12 -6.00 1.64
N HIS A 49 6.87 -6.66 0.76
CA HIS A 49 6.45 -7.90 0.11
C HIS A 49 6.75 -9.16 0.95
N HIS A 50 7.52 -9.01 2.02
CA HIS A 50 7.86 -10.06 2.97
C HIS A 50 7.94 -9.49 4.39
N ALA A 51 6.82 -8.96 4.85
CA ALA A 51 6.75 -8.24 6.12
C ALA A 51 6.90 -9.19 7.32
N GLU A 52 7.94 -8.98 8.13
CA GLU A 52 8.25 -9.77 9.32
C GLU A 52 8.43 -8.91 10.58
N GLY A 53 8.71 -7.61 10.43
CA GLY A 53 9.02 -6.64 11.48
C GLY A 53 8.02 -5.49 11.57
N ILE A 54 8.52 -4.24 11.48
CA ILE A 54 7.74 -3.01 11.74
C ILE A 54 6.57 -2.82 10.77
N ILE A 55 6.68 -3.29 9.53
CA ILE A 55 5.58 -3.24 8.56
C ILE A 55 4.49 -4.24 8.97
N LYS A 56 4.87 -5.46 9.37
CA LYS A 56 3.94 -6.47 9.86
C LYS A 56 3.18 -5.98 11.09
N GLU A 57 3.88 -5.36 12.04
CA GLU A 57 3.27 -4.78 13.24
C GLU A 57 2.25 -3.69 12.87
N ALA A 58 2.62 -2.76 11.99
CA ALA A 58 1.73 -1.69 11.54
C ALA A 58 0.51 -2.24 10.77
N GLN A 59 0.66 -3.30 9.98
CA GLN A 59 -0.46 -3.99 9.33
C GLN A 59 -1.39 -4.65 10.36
N ALA A 60 -0.83 -5.26 11.42
CA ALA A 60 -1.61 -5.86 12.49
C ALA A 60 -2.40 -4.81 13.29
N GLU A 61 -1.79 -3.66 13.61
CA GLU A 61 -2.47 -2.53 14.24
C GLU A 61 -3.62 -2.00 13.38
N ALA A 62 -3.39 -1.83 12.08
CA ALA A 62 -4.42 -1.41 11.14
C ALA A 62 -5.58 -2.44 11.06
N ALA A 63 -5.27 -3.72 11.00
CA ALA A 63 -6.28 -4.78 11.00
C ALA A 63 -7.12 -4.74 12.29
N ALA A 64 -6.51 -4.59 13.45
CA ALA A 64 -7.20 -4.48 14.73
C ALA A 64 -8.11 -3.25 14.79
N LEU A 65 -7.65 -2.09 14.32
CA LEU A 65 -8.40 -0.84 14.31
C LEU A 65 -9.70 -0.96 13.45
N TYR A 66 -9.61 -1.63 12.32
CA TYR A 66 -10.74 -1.83 11.41
C TYR A 66 -11.56 -3.10 11.69
N GLY A 67 -11.22 -3.89 12.71
CA GLY A 67 -11.86 -5.16 13.00
C GLY A 67 -11.70 -6.20 11.88
N ALA A 68 -10.65 -6.09 11.09
CA ALA A 68 -10.34 -6.98 9.98
C ALA A 68 -9.40 -8.11 10.42
N LYS A 69 -9.44 -9.24 9.73
CA LYS A 69 -8.50 -10.34 9.98
C LYS A 69 -7.08 -10.01 9.54
N HIS A 70 -6.94 -9.27 8.45
CA HIS A 70 -5.67 -8.82 7.88
C HIS A 70 -5.82 -7.45 7.27
N ALA A 71 -4.74 -6.67 7.26
CA ALA A 71 -4.60 -5.43 6.50
C ALA A 71 -3.31 -5.50 5.68
N TYR A 72 -3.34 -4.91 4.49
CA TYR A 72 -2.19 -4.88 3.59
C TYR A 72 -1.97 -3.46 3.08
N PHE A 73 -0.75 -2.96 3.15
CA PHE A 73 -0.39 -1.70 2.52
C PHE A 73 -0.16 -1.90 1.03
N LEU A 74 -0.71 -0.99 0.24
CA LEU A 74 -0.69 -1.08 -1.22
C LEU A 74 0.28 -0.05 -1.81
N ILE A 75 1.02 -0.43 -2.86
CA ILE A 75 2.00 0.42 -3.53
C ILE A 75 1.44 1.14 -4.77
N ASN A 76 0.49 0.59 -5.47
CA ASN A 76 -0.06 1.18 -6.71
C ASN A 76 -1.48 1.73 -6.52
N GLY A 77 -1.72 2.36 -5.37
CA GLY A 77 -2.98 2.98 -5.02
C GLY A 77 -4.15 1.99 -4.85
N SER A 78 -5.32 2.52 -4.55
CA SER A 78 -6.54 1.72 -4.34
C SER A 78 -6.98 0.94 -5.59
N THR A 79 -6.60 1.38 -6.78
CA THR A 79 -6.86 0.64 -8.02
C THR A 79 -6.23 -0.74 -7.98
N CYS A 80 -4.96 -0.86 -7.55
CA CYS A 80 -4.29 -2.14 -7.38
C CYS A 80 -5.04 -3.03 -6.37
N GLY A 81 -5.47 -2.46 -5.24
CA GLY A 81 -6.23 -3.19 -4.22
C GLY A 81 -7.57 -3.73 -4.75
N ILE A 82 -8.31 -2.92 -5.52
CA ILE A 82 -9.58 -3.35 -6.14
C ILE A 82 -9.33 -4.50 -7.13
N LEU A 83 -8.33 -4.37 -7.98
CA LEU A 83 -7.96 -5.43 -8.93
C LEU A 83 -7.56 -6.71 -8.22
N ALA A 84 -6.74 -6.62 -7.17
CA ALA A 84 -6.28 -7.75 -6.37
C ALA A 84 -7.46 -8.43 -5.66
N ALA A 85 -8.32 -7.67 -4.98
CA ALA A 85 -9.47 -8.18 -4.23
C ALA A 85 -10.47 -8.91 -5.14
N ILE A 86 -10.83 -8.30 -6.28
CA ILE A 86 -11.74 -8.94 -7.24
C ILE A 86 -11.09 -10.20 -7.83
N SER A 87 -9.80 -10.13 -8.15
CA SER A 87 -9.08 -11.29 -8.72
C SER A 87 -8.98 -12.46 -7.74
N ALA A 88 -8.81 -12.18 -6.45
CA ALA A 88 -8.76 -13.20 -5.40
C ALA A 88 -10.13 -13.83 -5.12
N ALA A 89 -11.20 -13.03 -5.23
CA ALA A 89 -12.56 -13.46 -4.92
C ALA A 89 -13.27 -14.15 -6.09
N THR A 90 -12.73 -14.10 -7.31
CA THR A 90 -13.42 -14.58 -8.52
C THR A 90 -12.56 -15.50 -9.38
N LYS A 91 -13.21 -16.36 -10.13
CA LYS A 91 -12.63 -17.16 -11.20
C LYS A 91 -13.04 -16.59 -12.56
N ARG A 92 -12.27 -16.90 -13.59
CA ARG A 92 -12.59 -16.54 -14.98
C ARG A 92 -13.99 -17.05 -15.34
N GLY A 93 -14.82 -16.16 -15.88
CA GLY A 93 -16.18 -16.48 -16.32
C GLY A 93 -17.25 -16.41 -15.22
N ASP A 94 -16.88 -16.07 -13.98
CA ASP A 94 -17.87 -15.90 -12.91
C ASP A 94 -18.81 -14.74 -13.19
N LYS A 95 -20.07 -14.88 -12.74
CA LYS A 95 -21.04 -13.79 -12.72
C LYS A 95 -20.85 -12.95 -11.46
N VAL A 96 -20.84 -11.64 -11.62
CA VAL A 96 -20.67 -10.68 -10.51
C VAL A 96 -21.72 -9.57 -10.58
N LEU A 97 -22.27 -9.22 -9.42
CA LEU A 97 -23.19 -8.09 -9.29
C LEU A 97 -22.36 -6.81 -9.11
N VAL A 98 -22.60 -5.82 -9.95
CA VAL A 98 -21.79 -4.60 -10.01
C VAL A 98 -22.67 -3.36 -10.09
N ALA A 99 -22.42 -2.38 -9.21
CA ALA A 99 -23.07 -1.08 -9.33
C ALA A 99 -22.60 -0.36 -10.62
N ARG A 100 -23.53 0.13 -11.43
CA ARG A 100 -23.22 0.77 -12.70
C ARG A 100 -22.35 2.03 -12.56
N ASN A 101 -22.44 2.70 -11.44
CA ASN A 101 -21.68 3.90 -11.08
C ASN A 101 -20.37 3.62 -10.33
N CYS A 102 -19.87 2.35 -10.33
CA CYS A 102 -18.64 2.01 -9.66
C CYS A 102 -17.41 2.64 -10.35
N HIS A 103 -16.30 2.70 -9.61
CA HIS A 103 -15.04 3.22 -10.13
C HIS A 103 -14.50 2.35 -11.29
N LYS A 104 -13.83 2.98 -12.26
CA LYS A 104 -13.26 2.32 -13.44
C LYS A 104 -12.36 1.11 -13.15
N ALA A 105 -11.73 1.05 -11.98
CA ALA A 105 -10.93 -0.10 -11.56
C ALA A 105 -11.73 -1.40 -11.52
N VAL A 106 -13.02 -1.34 -11.16
CA VAL A 106 -13.91 -2.51 -11.19
C VAL A 106 -14.12 -2.99 -12.62
N TYR A 107 -14.38 -2.07 -13.56
CA TYR A 107 -14.49 -2.41 -14.99
C TYR A 107 -13.22 -3.04 -15.54
N HIS A 108 -12.05 -2.54 -15.14
CA HIS A 108 -10.77 -3.13 -15.50
C HIS A 108 -10.64 -4.56 -14.96
N ALA A 109 -11.08 -4.82 -13.72
CA ALA A 109 -11.10 -6.17 -13.17
C ALA A 109 -12.03 -7.11 -13.92
N LEU A 110 -13.25 -6.64 -14.30
CA LEU A 110 -14.19 -7.40 -15.13
C LEU A 110 -13.54 -7.84 -16.44
N TYR A 111 -12.86 -6.91 -17.11
CA TYR A 111 -12.17 -7.18 -18.36
C TYR A 111 -11.01 -8.16 -18.20
N LEU A 112 -10.10 -7.88 -17.27
CA LEU A 112 -8.90 -8.68 -17.04
C LEU A 112 -9.23 -10.12 -16.61
N ARG A 113 -10.27 -10.28 -15.79
CA ARG A 113 -10.72 -11.60 -15.30
C ARG A 113 -11.76 -12.25 -16.19
N GLN A 114 -12.22 -11.57 -17.25
CA GLN A 114 -13.28 -12.02 -18.16
C GLN A 114 -14.54 -12.44 -17.39
N LEU A 115 -14.98 -11.55 -16.46
CA LEU A 115 -16.17 -11.77 -15.66
C LEU A 115 -17.44 -11.35 -16.42
N HIS A 116 -18.57 -11.92 -16.04
CA HIS A 116 -19.88 -11.59 -16.60
C HIS A 116 -20.64 -10.68 -15.61
N PRO A 117 -20.66 -9.35 -15.83
CA PRO A 117 -21.32 -8.42 -14.92
C PRO A 117 -22.84 -8.45 -15.06
N VAL A 118 -23.51 -8.42 -13.92
CA VAL A 118 -24.94 -8.04 -13.80
C VAL A 118 -24.96 -6.68 -13.14
N PHE A 119 -25.49 -5.67 -13.84
CA PHE A 119 -25.46 -4.30 -13.33
C PHE A 119 -26.69 -3.97 -12.49
N THR A 120 -26.45 -3.33 -11.34
CA THR A 120 -27.47 -2.56 -10.61
C THR A 120 -27.32 -1.10 -10.94
N TYR A 121 -28.44 -0.40 -10.99
CA TYR A 121 -28.46 1.04 -11.24
C TYR A 121 -28.84 1.75 -9.94
N PRO A 122 -28.15 2.83 -9.57
CA PRO A 122 -28.57 3.68 -8.46
C PRO A 122 -29.92 4.34 -8.81
N GLU A 123 -30.76 4.51 -7.81
CA GLU A 123 -31.98 5.30 -7.90
C GLU A 123 -31.69 6.80 -7.97
#